data_20fc45b27615dc7837faade50cc3fab5
#
_entry.id   20fc45b27615dc7837faade50cc3fab5
#
_cell.length_a   1.000
_cell.length_b   1.000
_cell.length_c   1.000
_cell.angle_alpha   90.00
_cell.angle_beta   90.00
_cell.angle_gamma   90.00
#
_symmetry.space_group_name_H-M   'P 1'
#
loop_
_entity.id
_entity.type
_entity.pdbx_description
1 polymer ?
#
loop_
_entity_poly.entity_id
_entity_poly.type
_entity_poly.pdbx_seq_one_letter_code
_entity_poly.pdbx_strand_id
1 'polypeptide(L)'
;MDWNIENGYFANGVKIIAGTDEAGRGPLCGPVVAGACILPAGIELPYLNDSKKLTEKRREALYTLITEQAVSWAVAEATPEEIDTLNILNASQLAMRRAVAMLTPQPELTLVDGNVARDFPMSAVTLVGGDGLSPSIAAASILAKVTRDRALVALDAEYPELRLAKHKGYPTKEHYAALNAYIDAHGGEIPPIYRLSFLKNLHRE
;
A
#
# COMPACT_ATOMS: atom_id res chain seq x y z
N MET A 1 -3.54 11.12 -16.73
CA MET A 1 -2.47 10.09 -16.87
C MET A 1 -2.75 9.36 -18.17
N ASP A 2 -1.72 9.09 -18.96
CA ASP A 2 -1.89 8.39 -20.24
C ASP A 2 -1.73 6.87 -20.10
N TRP A 3 -2.12 6.14 -21.14
CA TRP A 3 -2.08 4.69 -21.21
C TRP A 3 -0.88 4.15 -22.01
N ASN A 4 0.16 4.95 -22.22
CA ASN A 4 1.26 4.62 -23.12
C ASN A 4 1.96 3.31 -22.76
N ILE A 5 2.13 3.02 -21.48
CA ILE A 5 2.79 1.80 -21.00
C ILE A 5 1.91 0.59 -21.29
N GLU A 6 0.67 0.59 -20.84
CA GLU A 6 -0.27 -0.52 -21.05
C GLU A 6 -0.56 -0.74 -22.54
N ASN A 7 -0.72 0.35 -23.31
CA ASN A 7 -0.95 0.28 -24.76
C ASN A 7 0.22 -0.39 -25.50
N GLY A 8 1.46 -0.17 -25.04
CA GLY A 8 2.62 -0.87 -25.59
C GLY A 8 2.52 -2.38 -25.40
N TYR A 9 2.04 -2.86 -24.27
CA TYR A 9 1.82 -4.29 -24.02
C TYR A 9 0.60 -4.83 -24.75
N PHE A 10 -0.51 -4.07 -24.79
CA PHE A 10 -1.71 -4.45 -25.57
C PHE A 10 -1.40 -4.64 -27.05
N ALA A 11 -0.59 -3.75 -27.65
CA ALA A 11 -0.15 -3.85 -29.03
C ALA A 11 0.71 -5.11 -29.31
N ASN A 12 1.36 -5.65 -28.28
CA ASN A 12 2.13 -6.90 -28.34
C ASN A 12 1.33 -8.15 -27.91
N GLY A 13 0.00 -8.03 -27.82
CA GLY A 13 -0.91 -9.16 -27.64
C GLY A 13 -1.24 -9.52 -26.21
N VAL A 14 -0.71 -8.81 -25.18
CA VAL A 14 -1.15 -8.95 -23.79
C VAL A 14 -2.58 -8.42 -23.66
N LYS A 15 -3.47 -9.18 -23.03
CA LYS A 15 -4.91 -8.82 -22.94
C LYS A 15 -5.31 -8.31 -21.57
N ILE A 16 -4.69 -8.83 -20.51
CA ILE A 16 -5.06 -8.55 -19.14
C ILE A 16 -3.83 -8.07 -18.37
N ILE A 17 -3.84 -6.79 -18.02
CA ILE A 17 -2.75 -6.13 -17.28
C ILE A 17 -3.28 -5.70 -15.93
N ALA A 18 -2.56 -6.05 -14.86
CA ALA A 18 -2.77 -5.50 -13.52
C ALA A 18 -1.65 -4.52 -13.16
N GLY A 19 -1.97 -3.50 -12.39
CA GLY A 19 -1.01 -2.71 -11.64
C GLY A 19 -1.01 -3.11 -10.17
N THR A 20 0.13 -3.02 -9.49
CA THR A 20 0.23 -3.19 -8.03
C THR A 20 1.22 -2.20 -7.42
N ASP A 21 0.88 -1.73 -6.23
CA ASP A 21 1.69 -0.81 -5.41
C ASP A 21 1.41 -1.05 -3.92
N GLU A 22 2.30 -0.60 -3.04
CA GLU A 22 2.14 -0.71 -1.61
C GLU A 22 2.07 0.65 -0.89
N ALA A 23 1.43 0.67 0.27
CA ALA A 23 1.43 1.77 1.21
C ALA A 23 1.86 1.31 2.61
N GLY A 24 2.65 2.15 3.29
CA GLY A 24 2.99 1.89 4.68
C GLY A 24 4.35 1.24 4.92
N ARG A 25 5.36 1.47 4.09
CA ARG A 25 6.73 0.96 4.33
C ARG A 25 7.45 1.69 5.46
N GLY A 26 7.30 3.01 5.56
CA GLY A 26 8.03 3.85 6.53
C GLY A 26 7.48 3.93 7.95
N PRO A 27 6.19 3.71 8.22
CA PRO A 27 5.61 3.76 9.56
C PRO A 27 6.19 2.74 10.54
N LEU A 28 6.15 3.09 11.85
CA LEU A 28 6.61 2.25 12.96
C LEU A 28 5.60 1.16 13.33
N CYS A 29 4.34 1.32 12.95
CA CYS A 29 3.25 0.41 13.34
C CYS A 29 2.26 0.16 12.20
N GLY A 30 1.42 -0.82 12.39
CA GLY A 30 0.43 -1.29 11.44
C GLY A 30 1.02 -2.08 10.27
N PRO A 31 0.17 -2.66 9.42
CA PRO A 31 0.60 -3.47 8.29
C PRO A 31 1.23 -2.63 7.18
N VAL A 32 1.96 -3.27 6.28
CA VAL A 32 2.15 -2.80 4.91
C VAL A 32 0.99 -3.35 4.09
N VAL A 33 0.31 -2.47 3.37
CA VAL A 33 -0.89 -2.80 2.57
C VAL A 33 -0.56 -2.62 1.10
N ALA A 34 -0.89 -3.59 0.27
CA ALA A 34 -0.77 -3.52 -1.16
C ALA A 34 -2.14 -3.53 -1.84
N GLY A 35 -2.26 -2.75 -2.90
CA GLY A 35 -3.37 -2.80 -3.83
C GLY A 35 -2.99 -3.51 -5.12
N ALA A 36 -3.96 -4.11 -5.78
CA ALA A 36 -3.84 -4.61 -7.14
C ALA A 36 -5.10 -4.24 -7.93
N CYS A 37 -4.96 -3.85 -9.19
CA CYS A 37 -6.07 -3.37 -9.99
C CYS A 37 -5.90 -3.70 -11.47
N ILE A 38 -6.98 -4.22 -12.07
CA ILE A 38 -7.17 -4.37 -13.52
C ILE A 38 -8.20 -3.32 -13.92
N LEU A 39 -7.79 -2.32 -14.65
CA LEU A 39 -8.69 -1.30 -15.20
C LEU A 39 -9.18 -1.70 -16.59
N PRO A 40 -10.41 -1.28 -17.00
CA PRO A 40 -10.80 -1.31 -18.40
C PRO A 40 -9.83 -0.48 -19.24
N ALA A 41 -9.39 -1.02 -20.38
CA ALA A 41 -8.44 -0.33 -21.25
C ALA A 41 -8.97 1.04 -21.69
N GLY A 42 -8.15 2.08 -21.51
CA GLY A 42 -8.47 3.43 -21.90
C GLY A 42 -9.47 4.16 -21.00
N ILE A 43 -9.84 3.60 -19.85
CA ILE A 43 -10.72 4.30 -18.92
C ILE A 43 -10.10 5.62 -18.46
N GLU A 44 -10.93 6.67 -18.39
CA GLU A 44 -10.53 7.95 -17.84
C GLU A 44 -11.04 8.10 -16.41
N LEU A 45 -10.11 8.09 -15.45
CA LEU A 45 -10.42 8.40 -14.06
C LEU A 45 -9.96 9.83 -13.76
N PRO A 46 -10.90 10.76 -13.49
CA PRO A 46 -10.58 12.17 -13.27
C PRO A 46 -9.59 12.35 -12.13
N TYR A 47 -8.50 13.11 -12.37
CA TYR A 47 -7.45 13.42 -11.38
C TYR A 47 -6.61 12.22 -10.93
N LEU A 48 -6.69 11.06 -11.58
CA LEU A 48 -5.83 9.92 -11.25
C LEU A 48 -4.36 10.33 -11.34
N ASN A 49 -3.62 10.13 -10.25
CA ASN A 49 -2.21 10.47 -10.11
C ASN A 49 -1.63 9.71 -8.92
N ASP A 50 -0.30 9.78 -8.73
CA ASP A 50 0.39 9.36 -7.51
C ASP A 50 -0.41 9.75 -6.25
N SER A 51 -0.75 8.77 -5.44
CA SER A 51 -1.63 8.94 -4.27
C SER A 51 -1.10 9.97 -3.25
N LYS A 52 0.20 10.18 -3.19
CA LYS A 52 0.88 11.14 -2.29
C LYS A 52 0.68 12.60 -2.74
N LYS A 53 0.39 12.83 -4.03
CA LYS A 53 0.11 14.17 -4.59
C LYS A 53 -1.35 14.58 -4.44
N LEU A 54 -2.22 13.68 -4.01
CA LEU A 54 -3.65 13.90 -3.87
C LEU A 54 -4.02 14.25 -2.43
N THR A 55 -5.05 15.09 -2.26
CA THR A 55 -5.68 15.30 -0.95
C THR A 55 -6.44 14.02 -0.53
N GLU A 56 -6.66 13.84 0.78
CA GLU A 56 -7.43 12.71 1.30
C GLU A 56 -8.82 12.62 0.65
N LYS A 57 -9.54 13.75 0.54
CA LYS A 57 -10.86 13.81 -0.11
C LYS A 57 -10.82 13.32 -1.57
N ARG A 58 -9.78 13.66 -2.32
CA ARG A 58 -9.61 13.19 -3.71
C ARG A 58 -9.29 11.71 -3.78
N ARG A 59 -8.44 11.21 -2.85
CA ARG A 59 -8.15 9.77 -2.77
C ARG A 59 -9.39 8.95 -2.46
N GLU A 60 -10.22 9.39 -1.51
CA GLU A 60 -11.48 8.71 -1.17
C GLU A 60 -12.46 8.70 -2.36
N ALA A 61 -12.60 9.80 -3.07
CA ALA A 61 -13.44 9.85 -4.27
C ALA A 61 -12.92 8.91 -5.37
N LEU A 62 -11.61 8.88 -5.61
CA LEU A 62 -11.00 7.97 -6.56
C LEU A 62 -11.09 6.50 -6.13
N TYR A 63 -10.94 6.22 -4.83
CA TYR A 63 -11.14 4.87 -4.30
C TYR A 63 -12.54 4.34 -4.69
N THR A 64 -13.58 5.14 -4.48
CA THR A 64 -14.94 4.77 -4.86
C THR A 64 -15.05 4.52 -6.38
N LEU A 65 -14.55 5.44 -7.21
CA LEU A 65 -14.59 5.27 -8.66
C LEU A 65 -13.82 4.03 -9.13
N ILE A 66 -12.64 3.77 -8.56
CA ILE A 66 -11.82 2.60 -8.90
C ILE A 66 -12.57 1.32 -8.53
N THR A 67 -13.14 1.24 -7.32
CA THR A 67 -13.83 0.03 -6.86
C THR A 67 -15.12 -0.26 -7.64
N GLU A 68 -15.78 0.77 -8.18
CA GLU A 68 -16.98 0.65 -9.01
C GLU A 68 -16.68 0.32 -10.48
N GLN A 69 -15.55 0.77 -11.02
CA GLN A 69 -15.27 0.73 -12.45
C GLN A 69 -14.15 -0.22 -12.86
N ALA A 70 -13.33 -0.71 -11.94
CA ALA A 70 -12.30 -1.69 -12.25
C ALA A 70 -12.91 -3.02 -12.71
N VAL A 71 -12.23 -3.69 -13.64
CA VAL A 71 -12.56 -5.08 -14.02
C VAL A 71 -12.41 -6.00 -12.82
N SER A 72 -11.32 -5.79 -12.06
CA SER A 72 -11.03 -6.49 -10.81
C SER A 72 -10.08 -5.67 -9.97
N TRP A 73 -10.27 -5.71 -8.67
CA TRP A 73 -9.37 -5.09 -7.71
C TRP A 73 -9.28 -5.91 -6.43
N ALA A 74 -8.17 -5.78 -5.74
CA ALA A 74 -7.98 -6.42 -4.45
C ALA A 74 -7.01 -5.62 -3.59
N VAL A 75 -7.08 -5.81 -2.27
CA VAL A 75 -6.12 -5.33 -1.29
C VAL A 75 -5.70 -6.49 -0.41
N ALA A 76 -4.42 -6.54 -0.10
CA ALA A 76 -3.87 -7.50 0.84
C ALA A 76 -2.78 -6.83 1.68
N GLU A 77 -2.43 -7.46 2.78
CA GLU A 77 -1.46 -6.91 3.72
C GLU A 77 -0.40 -7.94 4.13
N ALA A 78 0.70 -7.42 4.68
CA ALA A 78 1.60 -8.18 5.53
C ALA A 78 1.63 -7.50 6.91
N THR A 79 1.50 -8.31 7.94
CA THR A 79 1.36 -7.87 9.34
C THR A 79 2.67 -7.31 9.90
N PRO A 80 2.64 -6.59 11.04
CA PRO A 80 3.86 -6.19 11.74
C PRO A 80 4.81 -7.35 12.04
N GLU A 81 4.28 -8.51 12.44
CA GLU A 81 5.06 -9.71 12.71
C GLU A 81 5.74 -10.27 11.43
N GLU A 82 5.01 -10.29 10.31
CA GLU A 82 5.57 -10.69 9.02
C GLU A 82 6.65 -9.70 8.56
N ILE A 83 6.47 -8.40 8.80
CA ILE A 83 7.49 -7.37 8.51
C ILE A 83 8.76 -7.61 9.34
N ASP A 84 8.61 -7.91 10.62
CA ASP A 84 9.74 -8.17 11.50
C ASP A 84 10.51 -9.44 11.12
N THR A 85 9.80 -10.45 10.61
CA THR A 85 10.37 -11.72 10.17
C THR A 85 11.03 -11.61 8.80
N LEU A 86 10.37 -10.97 7.83
CA LEU A 86 10.77 -10.97 6.42
C LEU A 86 11.63 -9.77 6.02
N ASN A 87 11.64 -8.72 6.81
CA ASN A 87 11.96 -7.32 6.51
C ASN A 87 10.90 -6.64 5.60
N ILE A 88 10.92 -5.29 5.61
CA ILE A 88 9.88 -4.50 4.93
C ILE A 88 9.85 -4.68 3.41
N LEU A 89 11.00 -4.90 2.75
CA LEU A 89 11.03 -5.13 1.31
C LEU A 89 10.31 -6.42 0.95
N ASN A 90 10.66 -7.53 1.61
CA ASN A 90 10.05 -8.83 1.33
C ASN A 90 8.57 -8.88 1.76
N ALA A 91 8.22 -8.22 2.87
CA ALA A 91 6.83 -8.09 3.31
C ALA A 91 5.97 -7.28 2.32
N SER A 92 6.50 -6.19 1.74
CA SER A 92 5.82 -5.44 0.66
C SER A 92 5.58 -6.32 -0.56
N GLN A 93 6.60 -7.08 -0.98
CA GLN A 93 6.47 -8.02 -2.10
C GLN A 93 5.44 -9.11 -1.82
N LEU A 94 5.40 -9.63 -0.58
CA LEU A 94 4.39 -10.61 -0.16
C LEU A 94 2.97 -10.02 -0.24
N ALA A 95 2.76 -8.81 0.27
CA ALA A 95 1.46 -8.14 0.21
C ALA A 95 1.01 -7.90 -1.24
N MET A 96 1.91 -7.44 -2.13
CA MET A 96 1.61 -7.25 -3.55
C MET A 96 1.23 -8.55 -4.24
N ARG A 97 1.98 -9.64 -4.02
CA ARG A 97 1.64 -10.96 -4.57
C ARG A 97 0.28 -11.46 -4.08
N ARG A 98 -0.02 -11.28 -2.78
CA ARG A 98 -1.32 -11.63 -2.22
C ARG A 98 -2.45 -10.87 -2.90
N ALA A 99 -2.31 -9.56 -3.07
CA ALA A 99 -3.31 -8.73 -3.74
C ALA A 99 -3.52 -9.16 -5.20
N VAL A 100 -2.44 -9.38 -5.95
CA VAL A 100 -2.52 -9.82 -7.35
C VAL A 100 -3.14 -11.22 -7.47
N ALA A 101 -2.83 -12.14 -6.56
CA ALA A 101 -3.41 -13.49 -6.55
C ALA A 101 -4.93 -13.52 -6.32
N MET A 102 -5.51 -12.47 -5.72
CA MET A 102 -6.94 -12.35 -5.50
C MET A 102 -7.73 -11.81 -6.70
N LEU A 103 -7.05 -11.33 -7.74
CA LEU A 103 -7.72 -10.77 -8.92
C LEU A 103 -8.42 -11.86 -9.75
N THR A 104 -9.57 -11.52 -10.31
CA THR A 104 -10.33 -12.38 -11.26
C THR A 104 -10.89 -11.51 -12.38
N PRO A 105 -10.49 -11.71 -13.65
CA PRO A 105 -9.57 -12.75 -14.13
C PRO A 105 -8.13 -12.54 -13.65
N GLN A 106 -7.32 -13.61 -13.69
CA GLN A 106 -5.88 -13.48 -13.39
C GLN A 106 -5.19 -12.66 -14.51
N PRO A 107 -4.28 -11.73 -14.16
CA PRO A 107 -3.55 -10.97 -15.15
C PRO A 107 -2.51 -11.84 -15.91
N GLU A 108 -2.30 -11.53 -17.17
CA GLU A 108 -1.20 -12.08 -17.98
C GLU A 108 0.13 -11.36 -17.67
N LEU A 109 0.02 -10.07 -17.29
CA LEU A 109 1.14 -9.21 -16.93
C LEU A 109 0.77 -8.37 -15.70
N THR A 110 1.69 -8.28 -14.75
CA THR A 110 1.60 -7.36 -13.62
C THR A 110 2.66 -6.26 -13.74
N LEU A 111 2.22 -5.01 -13.74
CA LEU A 111 3.08 -3.84 -13.58
C LEU A 111 3.24 -3.56 -12.08
N VAL A 112 4.49 -3.56 -11.61
CA VAL A 112 4.84 -3.45 -10.19
C VAL A 112 5.52 -2.12 -9.93
N ASP A 113 5.02 -1.31 -9.01
CA ASP A 113 5.75 -0.10 -8.62
C ASP A 113 7.09 -0.45 -7.97
N GLY A 114 8.12 0.36 -8.31
CA GLY A 114 9.47 0.20 -7.77
C GLY A 114 10.41 -0.56 -8.69
N ASN A 115 11.47 -1.12 -8.12
CA ASN A 115 12.58 -1.75 -8.84
C ASN A 115 12.73 -3.26 -8.55
N VAL A 116 11.81 -3.85 -7.82
CA VAL A 116 11.84 -5.27 -7.43
C VAL A 116 10.49 -5.91 -7.68
N ALA A 117 10.50 -7.04 -8.38
CA ALA A 117 9.37 -7.95 -8.52
C ALA A 117 9.87 -9.38 -8.30
N ARG A 118 9.50 -10.01 -7.19
CA ARG A 118 9.98 -11.35 -6.82
C ARG A 118 8.82 -12.31 -6.67
N ASP A 119 8.98 -13.50 -7.24
CA ASP A 119 8.10 -14.66 -7.04
C ASP A 119 6.63 -14.40 -7.41
N PHE A 120 6.36 -13.51 -8.38
CA PHE A 120 5.03 -13.35 -8.93
C PHE A 120 4.67 -14.60 -9.77
N PRO A 121 3.43 -15.11 -9.65
CA PRO A 121 3.01 -16.33 -10.35
C PRO A 121 2.77 -16.11 -11.87
N MET A 122 2.82 -14.87 -12.35
CA MET A 122 2.70 -14.47 -13.75
C MET A 122 3.86 -13.55 -14.13
N SER A 123 3.94 -13.16 -15.39
CA SER A 123 4.91 -12.16 -15.84
C SER A 123 4.76 -10.85 -15.06
N ALA A 124 5.87 -10.34 -14.53
CA ALA A 124 5.88 -9.09 -13.77
C ALA A 124 7.00 -8.17 -14.29
N VAL A 125 6.67 -6.89 -14.44
CA VAL A 125 7.60 -5.84 -14.89
C VAL A 125 7.58 -4.70 -13.89
N THR A 126 8.76 -4.30 -13.45
CA THR A 126 8.94 -3.20 -12.51
C THR A 126 8.97 -1.85 -13.22
N LEU A 127 8.33 -0.85 -12.59
CA LEU A 127 8.32 0.53 -13.06
C LEU A 127 8.66 1.44 -11.87
N VAL A 128 9.83 2.06 -11.89
CA VAL A 128 10.23 3.03 -10.85
C VAL A 128 9.37 4.29 -10.97
N GLY A 129 8.61 4.60 -9.91
CA GLY A 129 7.63 5.69 -9.93
C GLY A 129 6.43 5.39 -10.84
N GLY A 130 6.08 4.12 -10.94
CA GLY A 130 4.99 3.63 -11.77
C GLY A 130 3.63 4.23 -11.41
N ASP A 131 3.42 4.60 -10.15
CA ASP A 131 2.25 5.31 -9.65
C ASP A 131 2.05 6.69 -10.30
N GLY A 132 3.10 7.28 -10.87
CA GLY A 132 3.05 8.50 -11.67
C GLY A 132 3.00 8.26 -13.19
N LEU A 133 3.15 7.02 -13.67
CA LEU A 133 3.34 6.67 -15.07
C LEU A 133 2.25 5.75 -15.65
N SER A 134 1.72 4.83 -14.85
CA SER A 134 0.77 3.79 -15.23
C SER A 134 -0.57 3.99 -14.52
N PRO A 135 -1.69 4.15 -15.25
CA PRO A 135 -3.01 4.20 -14.65
C PRO A 135 -3.33 3.00 -13.75
N SER A 136 -2.89 1.81 -14.13
CA SER A 136 -3.12 0.58 -13.36
C SER A 136 -2.38 0.60 -12.02
N ILE A 137 -1.12 1.06 -12.00
CA ILE A 137 -0.34 1.20 -10.76
C ILE A 137 -0.89 2.35 -9.91
N ALA A 138 -1.24 3.49 -10.52
CA ALA A 138 -1.83 4.61 -9.80
C ALA A 138 -3.14 4.24 -9.09
N ALA A 139 -4.00 3.46 -9.75
CA ALA A 139 -5.23 2.95 -9.13
C ALA A 139 -4.90 2.02 -7.94
N ALA A 140 -3.95 1.12 -8.09
CA ALA A 140 -3.48 0.23 -7.03
C ALA A 140 -2.91 1.02 -5.83
N SER A 141 -2.12 2.06 -6.09
CA SER A 141 -1.58 2.98 -5.07
C SER A 141 -2.69 3.64 -4.23
N ILE A 142 -3.76 4.09 -4.87
CA ILE A 142 -4.91 4.67 -4.17
C ILE A 142 -5.62 3.63 -3.31
N LEU A 143 -5.86 2.42 -3.84
CA LEU A 143 -6.46 1.32 -3.08
C LEU A 143 -5.64 0.98 -1.84
N ALA A 144 -4.34 0.83 -1.99
CA ALA A 144 -3.42 0.56 -0.89
C ALA A 144 -3.43 1.69 0.16
N LYS A 145 -3.31 2.94 -0.30
CA LYS A 145 -3.20 4.10 0.59
C LYS A 145 -4.46 4.35 1.39
N VAL A 146 -5.62 4.33 0.75
CA VAL A 146 -6.91 4.56 1.43
C VAL A 146 -7.19 3.45 2.43
N THR A 147 -7.01 2.19 2.03
CA THR A 147 -7.25 1.05 2.92
C THR A 147 -6.33 1.10 4.14
N ARG A 148 -5.04 1.40 3.93
CA ARG A 148 -4.12 1.52 5.05
C ARG A 148 -4.45 2.67 5.98
N ASP A 149 -4.80 3.85 5.45
CA ASP A 149 -5.13 5.00 6.28
C ASP A 149 -6.38 4.73 7.13
N ARG A 150 -7.37 4.04 6.58
CA ARG A 150 -8.56 3.58 7.32
C ARG A 150 -8.21 2.55 8.42
N ALA A 151 -7.29 1.63 8.14
CA ALA A 151 -6.81 0.68 9.15
C ALA A 151 -6.14 1.39 10.33
N LEU A 152 -5.35 2.44 10.08
CA LEU A 152 -4.72 3.23 11.16
C LEU A 152 -5.73 4.08 11.96
N VAL A 153 -6.82 4.52 11.32
CA VAL A 153 -7.94 5.17 12.04
C VAL A 153 -8.68 4.17 12.93
N ALA A 154 -8.87 2.93 12.47
CA ALA A 154 -9.47 1.88 13.28
C ALA A 154 -8.58 1.53 14.49
N LEU A 155 -7.27 1.38 14.28
CA LEU A 155 -6.31 1.17 15.37
C LEU A 155 -6.24 2.34 16.38
N ASP A 156 -6.47 3.57 15.93
CA ASP A 156 -6.56 4.74 16.82
C ASP A 156 -7.72 4.64 17.83
N ALA A 157 -8.81 4.01 17.41
CA ALA A 157 -9.93 3.77 18.32
C ALA A 157 -9.62 2.71 19.40
N GLU A 158 -8.73 1.74 19.08
CA GLU A 158 -8.27 0.72 20.03
C GLU A 158 -7.16 1.25 20.96
N TYR A 159 -6.32 2.16 20.45
CA TYR A 159 -5.16 2.74 21.14
C TYR A 159 -5.20 4.27 21.07
N PRO A 160 -6.18 4.94 21.70
CA PRO A 160 -6.38 6.39 21.54
C PRO A 160 -5.21 7.23 22.03
N GLU A 161 -4.43 6.72 22.99
CA GLU A 161 -3.24 7.40 23.52
C GLU A 161 -2.14 7.55 22.45
N LEU A 162 -2.11 6.65 21.47
CA LEU A 162 -1.08 6.64 20.43
C LEU A 162 -1.34 7.64 19.29
N ARG A 163 -2.55 8.19 19.18
CA ARG A 163 -2.94 9.21 18.18
C ARG A 163 -2.62 8.82 16.73
N LEU A 164 -2.85 7.56 16.38
CA LEU A 164 -2.49 6.97 15.08
C LEU A 164 -3.25 7.60 13.91
N ALA A 165 -4.48 8.06 14.14
CA ALA A 165 -5.28 8.76 13.13
C ALA A 165 -4.60 10.04 12.63
N LYS A 166 -3.78 10.69 13.46
CA LYS A 166 -3.10 11.93 13.10
C LYS A 166 -1.87 11.71 12.22
N HIS A 167 -0.95 10.89 12.66
CA HIS A 167 0.35 10.68 12.00
C HIS A 167 0.44 9.37 11.19
N LYS A 168 -0.63 8.58 11.14
CA LYS A 168 -0.72 7.32 10.37
C LYS A 168 0.45 6.35 10.63
N GLY A 169 0.98 6.38 11.88
CA GLY A 169 2.10 5.53 12.30
C GLY A 169 3.49 6.00 11.87
N TYR A 170 3.63 7.13 11.18
CA TYR A 170 4.95 7.64 10.76
C TYR A 170 5.81 8.08 11.95
N PRO A 171 7.17 8.00 11.84
CA PRO A 171 8.11 8.29 12.92
C PRO A 171 8.24 9.80 13.18
N THR A 172 7.22 10.40 13.77
CA THR A 172 7.20 11.81 14.18
C THR A 172 7.57 11.92 15.65
N LYS A 173 8.06 13.11 16.09
CA LYS A 173 8.32 13.37 17.52
C LYS A 173 7.10 13.08 18.39
N GLU A 174 5.90 13.44 17.90
CA GLU A 174 4.64 13.20 18.60
C GLU A 174 4.36 11.69 18.74
N HIS A 175 4.63 10.89 17.70
CA HIS A 175 4.45 9.44 17.75
C HIS A 175 5.38 8.79 18.77
N TYR A 176 6.66 9.13 18.76
CA TYR A 176 7.60 8.62 19.77
C TYR A 176 7.21 9.02 21.20
N ALA A 177 6.81 10.27 21.41
CA ALA A 177 6.35 10.72 22.73
C ALA A 177 5.10 9.96 23.21
N ALA A 178 4.12 9.74 22.32
CA ALA A 178 2.93 8.97 22.61
C ALA A 178 3.26 7.50 22.93
N LEU A 179 4.14 6.88 22.16
CA LEU A 179 4.58 5.50 22.40
C LEU A 179 5.33 5.36 23.72
N ASN A 180 6.27 6.26 24.05
CA ASN A 180 6.99 6.23 25.31
C ASN A 180 6.02 6.37 26.49
N ALA A 181 5.09 7.32 26.44
CA ALA A 181 4.07 7.49 27.48
C ALA A 181 3.18 6.26 27.65
N TYR A 182 2.83 5.58 26.54
CA TYR A 182 2.09 4.32 26.57
C TYR A 182 2.88 3.22 27.27
N ILE A 183 4.15 3.03 26.89
CA ILE A 183 5.06 2.02 27.49
C ILE A 183 5.22 2.24 28.99
N ASP A 184 5.42 3.50 29.41
CA ASP A 184 5.57 3.85 30.82
C ASP A 184 4.28 3.54 31.62
N ALA A 185 3.12 3.82 31.04
CA ALA A 185 1.82 3.56 31.68
C ALA A 185 1.45 2.08 31.74
N HIS A 186 2.01 1.25 30.83
CA HIS A 186 1.66 -0.17 30.70
C HIS A 186 2.81 -1.10 31.11
N GLY A 187 3.68 -0.67 32.06
CA GLY A 187 4.71 -1.53 32.64
C GLY A 187 5.80 -2.01 31.69
N GLY A 188 6.07 -1.26 30.62
CA GLY A 188 7.08 -1.58 29.64
C GLY A 188 6.57 -2.36 28.41
N GLU A 189 5.27 -2.62 28.32
CA GLU A 189 4.69 -3.36 27.20
C GLU A 189 4.57 -2.48 25.96
N ILE A 190 4.99 -3.03 24.80
CA ILE A 190 4.82 -2.42 23.48
C ILE A 190 3.59 -3.06 22.83
N PRO A 191 2.62 -2.27 22.32
CA PRO A 191 1.45 -2.84 21.64
C PRO A 191 1.84 -3.72 20.46
N PRO A 192 1.14 -4.84 20.21
CA PRO A 192 1.48 -5.80 19.15
C PRO A 192 1.35 -5.25 17.72
N ILE A 193 0.75 -4.07 17.60
CA ILE A 193 0.65 -3.35 16.32
C ILE A 193 1.97 -2.76 15.84
N TYR A 194 3.01 -2.71 16.70
CA TYR A 194 4.32 -2.14 16.35
C TYR A 194 5.24 -3.15 15.68
N ARG A 195 6.08 -2.62 14.78
CA ARG A 195 7.15 -3.34 14.09
C ARG A 195 8.41 -3.27 14.96
N LEU A 196 8.69 -4.29 15.74
CA LEU A 196 9.79 -4.26 16.72
C LEU A 196 11.15 -4.02 16.06
N SER A 197 11.34 -4.51 14.83
CA SER A 197 12.55 -4.27 14.04
C SER A 197 12.79 -2.79 13.71
N PHE A 198 11.74 -1.94 13.74
CA PHE A 198 11.81 -0.50 13.48
C PHE A 198 12.11 0.31 14.75
N LEU A 199 11.94 -0.28 15.93
CA LEU A 199 12.06 0.39 17.23
C LEU A 199 13.44 0.28 17.88
N LYS A 200 14.46 -0.16 17.16
CA LYS A 200 15.82 -0.41 17.69
C LYS A 200 16.46 0.80 18.41
N ASN A 201 15.94 2.00 18.21
CA ASN A 201 16.45 3.24 18.81
C ASN A 201 15.47 3.90 19.79
N LEU A 202 14.41 3.21 20.24
CA LEU A 202 13.35 3.78 21.07
C LEU A 202 13.86 4.34 22.43
N HIS A 203 14.96 3.83 22.98
CA HIS A 203 15.50 4.17 24.32
C HIS A 203 16.82 4.96 24.27
N ARG A 204 17.08 5.72 23.21
CA ARG A 204 18.35 6.45 23.05
C ARG A 204 18.24 7.97 23.19
N GLU A 205 17.14 8.48 23.77
CA GLU A 205 17.08 9.89 24.18
C GLU A 205 16.72 10.01 25.67
#